data_d811d4018e4222bc30bf7ed1192d8b2a
#
_entry.id   d811d4018e4222bc30bf7ed1192d8b2a
#
_cell.length_a   1.000
_cell.length_b   1.000
_cell.length_c   1.000
_cell.angle_alpha   90.00
_cell.angle_beta   90.00
_cell.angle_gamma   90.00
#
_symmetry.space_group_name_H-M   'P 1'
#
loop_
_entity.id
_entity.type
_entity.pdbx_description
1 polymer ?
#
loop_
_entity_poly.entity_id
_entity_poly.type
_entity_poly.pdbx_seq_one_letter_code
_entity_poly.pdbx_strand_id
1 'polypeptide(L)'
;MRILTLILTTIFLSSISAEHSHAKGTGLIFVSNERDHSITVLDPNTYEPIASIDSGRRPRDMQWNEDKTKLYVAASDDDRIEIIDVATSKIVGYVHPDEDPEMFDITPDGKILIASNEDDNMVSFVDIEKDKIIAQIPTGVEPEGVTISPDGKHVYITAEVSEMVHIIDIENQKTLADVLVGSRPRRAFFTLDGQEYWVTNEVSGYVSVIDTKTYKEKQRISFKPPGLREGDITPVGININPNGKTAYVTLGHANRLALVDVATKKVRKYLVVGVRAWNVEFSSDGKNLFVVNSGSDDVTVINAEKEEVIKTFPVGRYPHTLRIDD
;
A
#
# COMPACT_ATOMS: atom_id res chain seq x y z
N MET A 1 10.29 80.69 6.70
CA MET A 1 10.49 79.50 5.88
C MET A 1 10.68 78.33 6.86
N ARG A 2 9.64 77.51 7.08
CA ARG A 2 9.70 76.33 7.98
C ARG A 2 9.82 75.09 7.07
N ILE A 3 10.91 74.38 7.22
CA ILE A 3 11.20 73.13 6.51
C ILE A 3 10.47 72.01 7.31
N LEU A 4 9.54 71.33 6.64
CA LEU A 4 8.81 70.19 7.19
C LEU A 4 9.55 68.91 6.80
N THR A 5 10.18 68.24 7.77
CA THR A 5 10.87 66.97 7.55
C THR A 5 9.87 65.82 7.65
N LEU A 6 9.63 65.13 6.52
CA LEU A 6 8.79 63.97 6.43
C LEU A 6 9.60 62.73 6.81
N ILE A 7 9.23 62.08 7.93
CA ILE A 7 9.85 60.79 8.32
C ILE A 7 8.96 59.66 7.73
N LEU A 8 9.56 58.94 6.77
CA LEU A 8 8.96 57.74 6.17
C LEU A 8 9.31 56.56 7.04
N THR A 9 8.33 56.02 7.77
CA THR A 9 8.51 54.76 8.54
C THR A 9 8.20 53.59 7.63
N THR A 10 9.23 52.84 7.26
CA THR A 10 9.11 51.62 6.48
C THR A 10 8.77 50.48 7.46
N ILE A 11 7.55 49.97 7.37
CA ILE A 11 7.13 48.76 8.10
C ILE A 11 7.63 47.53 7.34
N PHE A 12 8.62 46.84 7.88
CA PHE A 12 9.02 45.50 7.42
C PHE A 12 7.98 44.48 7.91
N LEU A 13 7.11 44.02 7.04
CA LEU A 13 6.35 42.79 7.27
C LEU A 13 7.31 41.61 7.09
N SER A 14 7.79 41.04 8.18
CA SER A 14 8.39 39.73 8.18
C SER A 14 7.31 38.67 7.99
N SER A 15 7.21 38.07 6.81
CA SER A 15 6.47 36.84 6.59
C SER A 15 7.13 35.71 7.39
N ILE A 16 6.50 35.33 8.49
CA ILE A 16 6.82 34.10 9.20
C ILE A 16 6.23 32.99 8.32
N SER A 17 7.07 32.38 7.50
CA SER A 17 6.78 31.06 6.95
C SER A 17 6.75 30.09 8.12
N ALA A 18 5.57 29.58 8.45
CA ALA A 18 5.43 28.44 9.31
C ALA A 18 6.09 27.27 8.58
N GLU A 19 7.34 26.96 8.95
CA GLU A 19 7.92 25.65 8.64
C GLU A 19 7.05 24.63 9.38
N HIS A 20 6.25 23.85 8.64
CA HIS A 20 5.66 22.64 9.16
C HIS A 20 6.84 21.71 9.47
N SER A 21 7.27 21.70 10.73
CA SER A 21 8.13 20.63 11.21
C SER A 21 7.30 19.35 11.14
N HIS A 22 7.55 18.51 10.13
CA HIS A 22 7.09 17.14 10.18
C HIS A 22 7.59 16.55 11.48
N ALA A 23 6.70 16.16 12.35
CA ALA A 23 7.06 15.42 13.54
C ALA A 23 7.84 14.20 13.03
N LYS A 24 9.07 14.02 13.55
CA LYS A 24 9.86 12.85 13.20
C LYS A 24 9.04 11.64 13.63
N GLY A 25 8.78 10.70 12.72
CA GLY A 25 8.01 9.49 13.03
C GLY A 25 8.58 8.73 14.23
N THR A 26 7.73 7.99 14.90
CA THR A 26 8.12 7.18 16.07
C THR A 26 8.99 5.98 15.68
N GLY A 27 9.00 5.61 14.40
CA GLY A 27 9.62 4.41 13.88
C GLY A 27 8.81 3.15 14.19
N LEU A 28 7.67 3.25 14.85
CA LEU A 28 6.84 2.10 15.21
C LEU A 28 6.36 1.35 13.97
N ILE A 29 6.27 0.03 14.11
CA ILE A 29 5.81 -0.85 13.05
C ILE A 29 4.43 -1.38 13.44
N PHE A 30 3.47 -1.25 12.53
CA PHE A 30 2.10 -1.69 12.69
C PHE A 30 1.84 -2.86 11.73
N VAL A 31 1.26 -3.95 12.25
CA VAL A 31 0.93 -5.15 11.46
C VAL A 31 -0.52 -5.53 11.72
N SER A 32 -1.35 -5.54 10.67
CA SER A 32 -2.73 -6.01 10.74
C SER A 32 -2.77 -7.54 10.77
N ASN A 33 -3.58 -8.12 11.67
CA ASN A 33 -3.70 -9.56 11.88
C ASN A 33 -5.16 -9.98 11.68
N GLU A 34 -5.47 -10.53 10.52
CA GLU A 34 -6.85 -10.82 10.10
C GLU A 34 -7.61 -11.71 11.10
N ARG A 35 -6.97 -12.78 11.60
CA ARG A 35 -7.62 -13.78 12.46
C ARG A 35 -7.63 -13.44 13.94
N ASP A 36 -6.83 -12.47 14.34
CA ASP A 36 -6.80 -11.98 15.72
C ASP A 36 -7.61 -10.71 15.90
N HIS A 37 -8.12 -10.12 14.79
CA HIS A 37 -8.88 -8.88 14.82
C HIS A 37 -8.11 -7.78 15.56
N SER A 38 -6.82 -7.65 15.26
CA SER A 38 -5.91 -6.77 15.99
C SER A 38 -4.83 -6.18 15.10
N ILE A 39 -4.22 -5.11 15.59
CA ILE A 39 -3.02 -4.53 15.01
C ILE A 39 -1.88 -4.70 16.03
N THR A 40 -0.85 -5.48 15.68
CA THR A 40 0.36 -5.59 16.48
C THR A 40 1.22 -4.35 16.28
N VAL A 41 1.66 -3.72 17.38
CA VAL A 41 2.61 -2.60 17.36
C VAL A 41 3.97 -3.09 17.86
N LEU A 42 5.02 -2.87 17.06
CA LEU A 42 6.37 -3.37 17.33
C LEU A 42 7.35 -2.22 17.52
N ASP A 43 8.31 -2.44 18.43
CA ASP A 43 9.49 -1.58 18.56
C ASP A 43 10.40 -1.71 17.32
N PRO A 44 10.81 -0.62 16.67
CA PRO A 44 11.58 -0.67 15.43
C PRO A 44 13.01 -1.21 15.57
N ASN A 45 13.56 -1.22 16.78
CA ASN A 45 14.95 -1.62 17.03
C ASN A 45 15.06 -3.10 17.43
N THR A 46 14.09 -3.57 18.22
CA THR A 46 14.07 -4.94 18.73
C THR A 46 13.18 -5.88 17.94
N TYR A 47 12.16 -5.31 17.26
CA TYR A 47 11.05 -6.01 16.62
C TYR A 47 10.19 -6.83 17.60
N GLU A 48 10.20 -6.44 18.87
CA GLU A 48 9.36 -7.06 19.88
C GLU A 48 7.99 -6.34 19.96
N PRO A 49 6.89 -7.08 20.15
CA PRO A 49 5.59 -6.47 20.37
C PRO A 49 5.57 -5.61 21.63
N ILE A 50 5.18 -4.35 21.51
CA ILE A 50 5.05 -3.40 22.62
C ILE A 50 3.60 -3.05 22.94
N ALA A 51 2.70 -3.24 21.97
CA ALA A 51 1.27 -3.06 22.13
C ALA A 51 0.48 -3.91 21.13
N SER A 52 -0.80 -4.09 21.43
CA SER A 52 -1.80 -4.61 20.52
C SER A 52 -3.00 -3.67 20.57
N ILE A 53 -3.52 -3.28 19.42
CA ILE A 53 -4.73 -2.48 19.27
C ILE A 53 -5.83 -3.43 18.82
N ASP A 54 -6.92 -3.51 19.60
CA ASP A 54 -8.10 -4.24 19.19
C ASP A 54 -8.73 -3.50 18.00
N SER A 55 -8.95 -4.20 16.90
CA SER A 55 -9.57 -3.73 15.66
C SER A 55 -10.90 -4.40 15.43
N GLY A 56 -11.66 -3.90 14.47
CA GLY A 56 -12.80 -4.62 13.92
C GLY A 56 -12.40 -5.95 13.29
N ARG A 57 -13.41 -6.70 12.84
CA ARG A 57 -13.17 -8.03 12.28
C ARG A 57 -12.44 -7.96 10.94
N ARG A 58 -11.51 -8.87 10.73
CA ARG A 58 -10.73 -9.04 9.50
C ARG A 58 -9.98 -7.75 9.09
N PRO A 59 -9.06 -7.22 9.96
CA PRO A 59 -8.26 -6.05 9.59
C PRO A 59 -7.28 -6.43 8.48
N ARG A 60 -7.36 -5.70 7.35
CA ARG A 60 -6.60 -5.99 6.13
C ARG A 60 -5.65 -4.86 5.76
N ASP A 61 -6.00 -4.07 4.75
CA ASP A 61 -5.12 -3.00 4.31
C ASP A 61 -5.03 -1.86 5.30
N MET A 62 -3.91 -1.18 5.27
CA MET A 62 -3.63 -0.02 6.11
C MET A 62 -2.97 1.07 5.28
N GLN A 63 -3.36 2.33 5.50
CA GLN A 63 -2.78 3.50 4.83
C GLN A 63 -2.58 4.65 5.83
N TRP A 64 -1.53 5.43 5.60
CA TRP A 64 -1.27 6.64 6.36
C TRP A 64 -2.09 7.84 5.85
N ASN A 65 -2.43 8.78 6.75
CA ASN A 65 -2.68 10.14 6.31
C ASN A 65 -1.35 10.84 5.96
N GLU A 66 -1.41 12.03 5.37
CA GLU A 66 -0.24 12.74 4.84
C GLU A 66 0.87 12.96 5.89
N ASP A 67 0.51 13.33 7.11
CA ASP A 67 1.46 13.63 8.20
C ASP A 67 1.79 12.44 9.11
N LYS A 68 1.31 11.23 8.78
CA LYS A 68 1.46 9.98 9.53
C LYS A 68 0.98 10.05 11.00
N THR A 69 0.12 10.99 11.34
CA THR A 69 -0.49 11.05 12.67
C THR A 69 -1.65 10.08 12.84
N LYS A 70 -2.21 9.60 11.74
CA LYS A 70 -3.33 8.66 11.69
C LYS A 70 -3.04 7.49 10.76
N LEU A 71 -3.39 6.30 11.22
CA LEU A 71 -3.36 5.08 10.45
C LEU A 71 -4.80 4.65 10.17
N TYR A 72 -5.15 4.53 8.90
CA TYR A 72 -6.42 4.00 8.45
C TYR A 72 -6.30 2.49 8.27
N VAL A 73 -7.31 1.72 8.68
CA VAL A 73 -7.30 0.25 8.66
C VAL A 73 -8.65 -0.25 8.15
N ALA A 74 -8.64 -1.07 7.10
CA ALA A 74 -9.85 -1.75 6.62
C ALA A 74 -10.23 -2.87 7.60
N ALA A 75 -11.38 -2.77 8.22
CA ALA A 75 -12.02 -3.82 9.01
C ALA A 75 -13.15 -4.42 8.17
N SER A 76 -12.76 -5.31 7.24
CA SER A 76 -13.57 -5.74 6.10
C SER A 76 -14.90 -6.37 6.50
N ASP A 77 -14.91 -7.31 7.45
CA ASP A 77 -16.14 -7.96 7.94
C ASP A 77 -17.05 -7.03 8.80
N ASP A 78 -16.60 -5.81 9.08
CA ASP A 78 -17.35 -4.78 9.82
C ASP A 78 -17.71 -3.58 8.92
N ASP A 79 -17.50 -3.67 7.61
CA ASP A 79 -17.91 -2.71 6.58
C ASP A 79 -17.41 -1.29 6.84
N ARG A 80 -16.18 -1.14 7.34
CA ARG A 80 -15.64 0.16 7.69
C ARG A 80 -14.12 0.23 7.61
N ILE A 81 -13.63 1.47 7.50
CA ILE A 81 -12.24 1.83 7.70
C ILE A 81 -12.10 2.48 9.07
N GLU A 82 -11.27 1.94 9.94
CA GLU A 82 -10.96 2.49 11.27
C GLU A 82 -9.85 3.51 11.18
N ILE A 83 -9.95 4.59 11.96
CA ILE A 83 -8.92 5.63 12.04
C ILE A 83 -8.24 5.51 13.40
N ILE A 84 -6.98 5.11 13.40
CA ILE A 84 -6.16 4.99 14.61
C ILE A 84 -5.29 6.23 14.76
N ASP A 85 -5.34 6.87 15.92
CA ASP A 85 -4.39 7.89 16.31
C ASP A 85 -3.07 7.22 16.77
N VAL A 86 -1.97 7.55 16.08
CA VAL A 86 -0.68 6.89 16.26
C VAL A 86 -0.09 7.16 17.65
N ALA A 87 -0.23 8.39 18.15
CA ALA A 87 0.36 8.78 19.44
C ALA A 87 -0.30 8.07 20.63
N THR A 88 -1.60 7.79 20.54
CA THR A 88 -2.36 7.15 21.60
C THR A 88 -2.65 5.67 21.35
N SER A 89 -2.39 5.17 20.14
CA SER A 89 -2.73 3.81 19.69
C SER A 89 -4.21 3.47 19.92
N LYS A 90 -5.10 4.43 19.67
CA LYS A 90 -6.56 4.26 19.83
C LYS A 90 -7.32 4.57 18.56
N ILE A 91 -8.42 3.85 18.35
CA ILE A 91 -9.38 4.19 17.32
C ILE A 91 -10.08 5.49 17.71
N VAL A 92 -10.05 6.49 16.84
CA VAL A 92 -10.59 7.84 17.04
C VAL A 92 -11.70 8.21 16.06
N GLY A 93 -11.96 7.36 15.07
CA GLY A 93 -13.01 7.60 14.07
C GLY A 93 -13.15 6.45 13.09
N TYR A 94 -14.08 6.61 12.17
CA TYR A 94 -14.42 5.64 11.14
C TYR A 94 -14.70 6.34 9.82
N VAL A 95 -14.53 5.60 8.71
CA VAL A 95 -15.02 5.94 7.37
C VAL A 95 -15.78 4.73 6.84
N HIS A 96 -16.93 4.96 6.21
CA HIS A 96 -17.83 3.91 5.74
C HIS A 96 -17.91 3.89 4.21
N PRO A 97 -17.07 3.06 3.55
CA PRO A 97 -17.01 2.99 2.08
C PRO A 97 -18.04 2.06 1.44
N ASP A 98 -18.93 1.45 2.21
CA ASP A 98 -19.84 0.35 1.87
C ASP A 98 -19.29 -1.03 2.24
N GLU A 99 -19.97 -2.12 1.81
CA GLU A 99 -19.74 -3.49 2.27
C GLU A 99 -18.35 -4.02 1.85
N ASP A 100 -17.74 -4.83 2.71
CA ASP A 100 -16.48 -5.58 2.56
C ASP A 100 -15.34 -4.79 1.88
N PRO A 101 -14.83 -3.70 2.52
CA PRO A 101 -13.70 -2.96 2.00
C PRO A 101 -12.40 -3.77 2.11
N GLU A 102 -11.83 -4.20 0.97
CA GLU A 102 -10.64 -5.03 0.92
C GLU A 102 -9.35 -4.21 1.00
N MET A 103 -9.15 -3.37 0.00
CA MET A 103 -8.03 -2.43 -0.05
C MET A 103 -8.53 -1.02 -0.36
N PHE A 104 -7.73 -0.05 0.01
CA PHE A 104 -8.05 1.35 -0.24
C PHE A 104 -6.78 2.19 -0.40
N ASP A 105 -6.95 3.36 -1.00
CA ASP A 105 -5.91 4.38 -1.05
C ASP A 105 -6.52 5.75 -0.78
N ILE A 106 -5.71 6.71 -0.37
CA ILE A 106 -6.15 8.06 -0.02
C ILE A 106 -5.52 9.04 -1.00
N THR A 107 -6.34 9.95 -1.55
CA THR A 107 -5.83 10.99 -2.45
C THR A 107 -4.71 11.81 -1.79
N PRO A 108 -3.72 12.31 -2.57
CA PRO A 108 -2.59 13.04 -2.01
C PRO A 108 -2.97 14.28 -1.18
N ASP A 109 -4.15 14.85 -1.39
CA ASP A 109 -4.67 15.97 -0.58
C ASP A 109 -5.39 15.52 0.70
N GLY A 110 -5.43 14.22 0.97
CA GLY A 110 -6.01 13.61 2.17
C GLY A 110 -7.53 13.68 2.28
N LYS A 111 -8.26 14.03 1.20
CA LYS A 111 -9.69 14.30 1.28
C LYS A 111 -10.60 13.16 0.87
N ILE A 112 -10.16 12.35 -0.09
CA ILE A 112 -10.96 11.26 -0.65
C ILE A 112 -10.25 9.94 -0.36
N LEU A 113 -10.99 9.02 0.23
CA LEU A 113 -10.62 7.63 0.35
C LEU A 113 -11.31 6.87 -0.79
N ILE A 114 -10.56 6.02 -1.49
CA ILE A 114 -11.08 5.19 -2.57
C ILE A 114 -10.88 3.74 -2.15
N ALA A 115 -11.97 2.98 -2.00
CA ALA A 115 -11.95 1.60 -1.51
C ALA A 115 -12.59 0.64 -2.52
N SER A 116 -12.00 -0.55 -2.65
CA SER A 116 -12.64 -1.68 -3.31
C SER A 116 -13.63 -2.34 -2.38
N ASN A 117 -14.85 -2.59 -2.88
CA ASN A 117 -15.92 -3.28 -2.18
C ASN A 117 -16.13 -4.63 -2.87
N GLU A 118 -15.57 -5.71 -2.27
CA GLU A 118 -15.43 -7.02 -2.94
C GLU A 118 -16.80 -7.62 -3.25
N ASP A 119 -17.71 -7.65 -2.27
CA ASP A 119 -19.03 -8.28 -2.38
C ASP A 119 -19.94 -7.54 -3.38
N ASP A 120 -19.82 -6.23 -3.49
CA ASP A 120 -20.68 -5.40 -4.36
C ASP A 120 -20.13 -5.21 -5.77
N ASN A 121 -18.90 -5.63 -6.05
CA ASN A 121 -18.23 -5.41 -7.33
C ASN A 121 -18.14 -3.93 -7.71
N MET A 122 -17.88 -3.08 -6.73
CA MET A 122 -17.82 -1.63 -6.86
C MET A 122 -16.50 -1.09 -6.33
N VAL A 123 -16.18 0.13 -6.71
CA VAL A 123 -15.21 0.97 -6.01
C VAL A 123 -15.92 2.22 -5.51
N SER A 124 -15.76 2.49 -4.21
CA SER A 124 -16.38 3.64 -3.54
C SER A 124 -15.40 4.78 -3.37
N PHE A 125 -15.83 5.99 -3.69
CA PHE A 125 -15.14 7.24 -3.42
C PHE A 125 -15.81 7.91 -2.22
N VAL A 126 -15.07 8.13 -1.13
CA VAL A 126 -15.62 8.64 0.13
C VAL A 126 -14.94 9.95 0.51
N ASP A 127 -15.72 11.00 0.73
CA ASP A 127 -15.27 12.25 1.37
C ASP A 127 -14.98 11.93 2.84
N ILE A 128 -13.70 11.93 3.22
CA ILE A 128 -13.26 11.49 4.56
C ILE A 128 -13.81 12.40 5.66
N GLU A 129 -13.84 13.72 5.44
CA GLU A 129 -14.28 14.67 6.46
C GLU A 129 -15.78 14.53 6.76
N LYS A 130 -16.58 14.25 5.72
CA LYS A 130 -18.04 14.13 5.83
C LYS A 130 -18.51 12.71 6.09
N ASP A 131 -17.60 11.73 6.02
CA ASP A 131 -17.94 10.32 6.02
C ASP A 131 -19.10 10.02 5.05
N LYS A 132 -18.89 10.41 3.78
CA LYS A 132 -19.95 10.32 2.77
C LYS A 132 -19.41 9.76 1.45
N ILE A 133 -20.06 8.72 0.95
CA ILE A 133 -19.84 8.23 -0.41
C ILE A 133 -20.26 9.31 -1.40
N ILE A 134 -19.34 9.77 -2.23
CA ILE A 134 -19.55 10.78 -3.27
C ILE A 134 -19.70 10.18 -4.66
N ALA A 135 -19.18 8.97 -4.87
CA ALA A 135 -19.38 8.19 -6.08
C ALA A 135 -19.17 6.70 -5.80
N GLN A 136 -19.83 5.86 -6.59
CA GLN A 136 -19.58 4.42 -6.70
C GLN A 136 -19.50 4.07 -8.17
N ILE A 137 -18.44 3.35 -8.53
CA ILE A 137 -18.16 3.01 -9.93
C ILE A 137 -18.11 1.48 -10.04
N PRO A 138 -18.92 0.87 -10.92
CA PRO A 138 -18.86 -0.56 -11.17
C PRO A 138 -17.48 -0.98 -11.69
N THR A 139 -16.98 -2.06 -11.13
CA THR A 139 -15.75 -2.72 -11.55
C THR A 139 -16.05 -4.15 -12.05
N GLY A 140 -15.02 -4.92 -12.29
CA GLY A 140 -15.17 -6.36 -12.47
C GLY A 140 -15.48 -7.09 -11.15
N VAL A 141 -15.69 -8.39 -11.23
CA VAL A 141 -16.03 -9.24 -10.09
C VAL A 141 -14.83 -9.38 -9.17
N GLU A 142 -15.06 -9.25 -7.86
CA GLU A 142 -14.07 -9.28 -6.79
C GLU A 142 -12.97 -8.21 -6.97
N PRO A 143 -13.28 -6.91 -6.85
CA PRO A 143 -12.27 -5.87 -6.82
C PRO A 143 -11.44 -5.99 -5.53
N GLU A 144 -10.11 -5.98 -5.66
CA GLU A 144 -9.17 -6.16 -4.55
C GLU A 144 -8.24 -4.96 -4.41
N GLY A 145 -7.20 -4.88 -5.24
CA GLY A 145 -6.15 -3.87 -5.13
C GLY A 145 -6.59 -2.49 -5.58
N VAL A 146 -6.28 -1.48 -4.78
CA VAL A 146 -6.50 -0.06 -5.07
C VAL A 146 -5.17 0.66 -5.04
N THR A 147 -4.83 1.39 -6.09
CA THR A 147 -3.57 2.17 -6.14
C THR A 147 -3.78 3.47 -6.89
N ILE A 148 -3.55 4.60 -6.24
CA ILE A 148 -3.59 5.91 -6.88
C ILE A 148 -2.28 6.16 -7.64
N SER A 149 -2.38 6.71 -8.85
CA SER A 149 -1.21 7.06 -9.66
C SER A 149 -0.35 8.13 -8.97
N PRO A 150 0.97 8.16 -9.21
CA PRO A 150 1.88 9.11 -8.55
C PRO A 150 1.52 10.59 -8.77
N ASP A 151 0.79 10.91 -9.83
CA ASP A 151 0.31 12.28 -10.11
C ASP A 151 -1.05 12.59 -9.46
N GLY A 152 -1.64 11.63 -8.73
CA GLY A 152 -2.91 11.77 -8.03
C GLY A 152 -4.16 11.85 -8.91
N LYS A 153 -4.04 11.58 -10.23
CA LYS A 153 -5.15 11.79 -11.16
C LYS A 153 -5.99 10.55 -11.45
N HIS A 154 -5.39 9.38 -11.34
CA HIS A 154 -6.03 8.13 -11.69
C HIS A 154 -5.94 7.15 -10.53
N VAL A 155 -6.93 6.30 -10.40
CA VAL A 155 -6.87 5.12 -9.53
C VAL A 155 -6.96 3.87 -10.39
N TYR A 156 -6.17 2.88 -10.02
CA TYR A 156 -6.08 1.58 -10.69
C TYR A 156 -6.62 0.52 -9.73
N ILE A 157 -7.63 -0.21 -10.17
CA ILE A 157 -8.34 -1.24 -9.39
C ILE A 157 -8.10 -2.59 -10.04
N THR A 158 -7.57 -3.56 -9.29
CA THR A 158 -7.51 -4.95 -9.74
C THR A 158 -8.83 -5.65 -9.43
N ALA A 159 -9.34 -6.49 -10.34
CA ALA A 159 -10.53 -7.30 -10.14
C ALA A 159 -10.18 -8.77 -10.40
N GLU A 160 -10.23 -9.60 -9.34
CA GLU A 160 -9.66 -10.94 -9.29
C GLU A 160 -10.29 -11.91 -10.28
N VAL A 161 -11.61 -12.07 -10.20
CA VAL A 161 -12.37 -13.01 -11.03
C VAL A 161 -12.51 -12.51 -12.46
N SER A 162 -12.59 -11.20 -12.66
CA SER A 162 -12.65 -10.60 -14.00
C SER A 162 -11.30 -10.54 -14.70
N GLU A 163 -10.18 -10.84 -14.01
CA GLU A 163 -8.82 -10.81 -14.58
C GLU A 163 -8.47 -9.45 -15.21
N MET A 164 -8.88 -8.35 -14.57
CA MET A 164 -8.77 -6.99 -15.11
C MET A 164 -8.12 -6.01 -14.16
N VAL A 165 -7.61 -4.94 -14.75
CA VAL A 165 -7.30 -3.68 -14.05
C VAL A 165 -8.19 -2.60 -14.65
N HIS A 166 -9.02 -1.98 -13.80
CA HIS A 166 -9.83 -0.82 -14.16
C HIS A 166 -9.06 0.46 -13.87
N ILE A 167 -8.99 1.36 -14.83
CA ILE A 167 -8.30 2.65 -14.68
C ILE A 167 -9.37 3.73 -14.68
N ILE A 168 -9.44 4.49 -13.58
CA ILE A 168 -10.50 5.45 -13.33
C ILE A 168 -9.90 6.84 -13.13
N ASP A 169 -10.45 7.84 -13.80
CA ASP A 169 -10.16 9.25 -13.57
C ASP A 169 -10.80 9.69 -12.25
N ILE A 170 -9.97 10.16 -11.31
CA ILE A 170 -10.44 10.51 -9.96
C ILE A 170 -11.32 11.76 -9.97
N GLU A 171 -10.95 12.79 -10.73
CA GLU A 171 -11.70 14.05 -10.78
C GLU A 171 -13.08 13.89 -11.41
N ASN A 172 -13.13 13.17 -12.55
CA ASN A 172 -14.36 12.98 -13.30
C ASN A 172 -15.14 11.71 -12.88
N GLN A 173 -14.56 10.86 -12.00
CA GLN A 173 -15.17 9.61 -11.52
C GLN A 173 -15.64 8.73 -12.67
N LYS A 174 -14.75 8.53 -13.65
CA LYS A 174 -15.07 7.83 -14.91
C LYS A 174 -13.99 6.82 -15.26
N THR A 175 -14.43 5.61 -15.64
CA THR A 175 -13.53 4.59 -16.18
C THR A 175 -12.94 5.04 -17.52
N LEU A 176 -11.62 5.02 -17.62
CA LEU A 176 -10.86 5.36 -18.82
C LEU A 176 -10.51 4.13 -19.64
N ALA A 177 -10.18 3.03 -18.96
CA ALA A 177 -9.80 1.79 -19.61
C ALA A 177 -10.01 0.58 -18.68
N ASP A 178 -10.23 -0.57 -19.31
CA ASP A 178 -10.23 -1.89 -18.72
C ASP A 178 -9.13 -2.70 -19.37
N VAL A 179 -8.16 -3.16 -18.59
CA VAL A 179 -6.97 -3.85 -19.09
C VAL A 179 -7.00 -5.31 -18.65
N LEU A 180 -7.09 -6.23 -19.60
CA LEU A 180 -7.00 -7.65 -19.30
C LEU A 180 -5.57 -8.00 -18.87
N VAL A 181 -5.44 -8.73 -17.76
CA VAL A 181 -4.18 -9.18 -17.17
C VAL A 181 -4.17 -10.71 -16.95
N GLY A 182 -3.43 -11.21 -15.99
CA GLY A 182 -3.48 -12.62 -15.63
C GLY A 182 -4.59 -12.94 -14.62
N SER A 183 -4.77 -14.24 -14.36
CA SER A 183 -5.78 -14.73 -13.43
C SER A 183 -5.42 -14.36 -11.99
N ARG A 184 -6.41 -13.87 -11.28
CA ARG A 184 -6.38 -13.41 -9.91
C ARG A 184 -5.36 -12.29 -9.67
N PRO A 185 -5.54 -11.10 -10.31
CA PRO A 185 -4.70 -9.94 -10.05
C PRO A 185 -4.93 -9.44 -8.62
N ARG A 186 -3.80 -9.29 -7.88
CA ARG A 186 -3.83 -8.91 -6.48
C ARG A 186 -3.36 -7.48 -6.29
N ARG A 187 -2.10 -7.33 -5.90
CA ARG A 187 -1.47 -6.05 -5.61
C ARG A 187 -0.68 -5.54 -6.79
N ALA A 188 -0.44 -4.26 -6.79
CA ALA A 188 0.32 -3.65 -7.85
C ALA A 188 1.11 -2.44 -7.35
N PHE A 189 2.06 -2.01 -8.14
CA PHE A 189 2.92 -0.88 -7.82
C PHE A 189 3.35 -0.13 -9.09
N PHE A 190 3.40 1.20 -9.00
CA PHE A 190 3.95 2.02 -10.07
C PHE A 190 5.47 2.03 -10.02
N THR A 191 6.13 2.07 -11.19
CA THR A 191 7.53 2.49 -11.25
C THR A 191 7.65 3.94 -10.78
N LEU A 192 8.81 4.32 -10.22
CA LEU A 192 8.99 5.67 -9.64
C LEU A 192 8.80 6.81 -10.65
N ASP A 193 9.02 6.53 -11.94
CA ASP A 193 8.78 7.47 -13.03
C ASP A 193 7.30 7.49 -13.50
N GLY A 194 6.45 6.66 -12.88
CA GLY A 194 5.04 6.53 -13.19
C GLY A 194 4.72 5.96 -14.59
N GLN A 195 5.73 5.45 -15.33
CA GLN A 195 5.51 5.01 -16.71
C GLN A 195 4.98 3.57 -16.83
N GLU A 196 5.14 2.77 -15.79
CA GLU A 196 4.68 1.39 -15.75
C GLU A 196 3.92 1.11 -14.45
N TYR A 197 2.87 0.31 -14.58
CA TYR A 197 2.13 -0.27 -13.46
C TYR A 197 2.30 -1.78 -13.49
N TRP A 198 2.86 -2.35 -12.44
CA TRP A 198 3.20 -3.76 -12.32
C TRP A 198 2.18 -4.46 -11.45
N VAL A 199 1.47 -5.44 -11.99
CA VAL A 199 0.36 -6.14 -11.35
C VAL A 199 0.72 -7.59 -11.10
N THR A 200 0.63 -8.06 -9.87
CA THR A 200 0.81 -9.48 -9.53
C THR A 200 -0.44 -10.26 -9.90
N ASN A 201 -0.27 -11.42 -10.56
CA ASN A 201 -1.36 -12.32 -10.92
C ASN A 201 -1.15 -13.66 -10.21
N GLU A 202 -1.86 -13.84 -9.09
CA GLU A 202 -1.61 -14.92 -8.13
C GLU A 202 -1.70 -16.31 -8.78
N VAL A 203 -2.78 -16.58 -9.50
CA VAL A 203 -3.02 -17.89 -10.12
C VAL A 203 -2.23 -18.07 -11.41
N SER A 204 -2.05 -17.01 -12.19
CA SER A 204 -1.24 -17.06 -13.41
C SER A 204 0.27 -17.16 -13.16
N GLY A 205 0.76 -16.87 -11.96
CA GLY A 205 2.16 -17.06 -11.58
C GLY A 205 3.14 -16.06 -12.21
N TYR A 206 2.67 -14.87 -12.65
CA TYR A 206 3.52 -13.84 -13.23
C TYR A 206 3.08 -12.43 -12.84
N VAL A 207 3.90 -11.43 -13.12
CA VAL A 207 3.57 -10.01 -13.02
C VAL A 207 3.30 -9.45 -14.40
N SER A 208 2.13 -8.81 -14.59
CA SER A 208 1.80 -8.01 -15.77
C SER A 208 2.43 -6.63 -15.66
N VAL A 209 3.07 -6.16 -16.72
CA VAL A 209 3.61 -4.79 -16.83
C VAL A 209 2.74 -4.00 -17.79
N ILE A 210 2.00 -3.04 -17.24
CA ILE A 210 1.09 -2.16 -18.00
C ILE A 210 1.80 -0.83 -18.27
N ASP A 211 1.74 -0.36 -19.51
CA ASP A 211 2.18 0.98 -19.91
C ASP A 211 1.09 2.00 -19.53
N THR A 212 1.43 2.98 -18.70
CA THR A 212 0.44 3.93 -18.13
C THR A 212 -0.07 4.98 -19.12
N LYS A 213 0.59 5.15 -20.29
CA LYS A 213 0.15 6.08 -21.34
C LYS A 213 -0.81 5.43 -22.31
N THR A 214 -0.59 4.15 -22.61
CA THR A 214 -1.39 3.43 -23.60
C THR A 214 -2.43 2.51 -22.98
N TYR A 215 -2.36 2.29 -21.68
CA TYR A 215 -3.20 1.36 -20.91
C TYR A 215 -3.19 -0.06 -21.50
N LYS A 216 -1.99 -0.56 -21.86
CA LYS A 216 -1.82 -1.90 -22.44
C LYS A 216 -0.77 -2.69 -21.68
N GLU A 217 -1.03 -3.98 -21.49
CA GLU A 217 0.00 -4.91 -21.06
C GLU A 217 1.09 -4.98 -22.15
N LYS A 218 2.32 -4.65 -21.78
CA LYS A 218 3.45 -4.65 -22.72
C LYS A 218 4.45 -5.77 -22.48
N GLN A 219 4.44 -6.35 -21.27
CA GLN A 219 5.37 -7.42 -20.89
C GLN A 219 4.84 -8.21 -19.70
N ARG A 220 5.32 -9.45 -19.56
CA ARG A 220 5.10 -10.33 -18.40
C ARG A 220 6.42 -10.70 -17.78
N ILE A 221 6.46 -10.77 -16.43
CA ILE A 221 7.62 -11.20 -15.66
C ILE A 221 7.27 -12.53 -15.00
N SER A 222 7.88 -13.61 -15.46
CA SER A 222 7.67 -14.94 -14.92
C SER A 222 8.76 -15.32 -13.93
N PHE A 223 8.41 -16.18 -12.98
CA PHE A 223 9.31 -16.63 -11.90
C PHE A 223 9.60 -18.11 -12.06
N LYS A 224 10.85 -18.52 -11.80
CA LYS A 224 11.31 -19.90 -11.84
C LYS A 224 12.29 -20.19 -10.70
N PRO A 225 11.82 -20.12 -9.45
CA PRO A 225 12.68 -20.46 -8.31
C PRO A 225 13.05 -21.94 -8.36
N PRO A 226 14.33 -22.29 -8.14
CA PRO A 226 14.79 -23.67 -8.25
C PRO A 226 14.04 -24.63 -7.33
N GLY A 227 13.67 -25.80 -7.84
CA GLY A 227 13.06 -26.88 -7.08
C GLY A 227 11.56 -26.72 -6.77
N LEU A 228 10.90 -25.68 -7.31
CA LEU A 228 9.48 -25.45 -7.14
C LEU A 228 8.70 -25.68 -8.44
N ARG A 229 7.42 -26.05 -8.32
CA ARG A 229 6.51 -26.24 -9.45
C ARG A 229 5.88 -24.90 -9.85
N GLU A 230 5.44 -24.75 -11.08
CA GLU A 230 4.75 -23.54 -11.55
C GLU A 230 3.51 -23.23 -10.71
N GLY A 231 2.72 -24.22 -10.35
CA GLY A 231 1.51 -24.03 -9.52
C GLY A 231 1.77 -23.60 -8.06
N ASP A 232 3.03 -23.70 -7.59
CA ASP A 232 3.39 -23.22 -6.26
C ASP A 232 3.79 -21.73 -6.28
N ILE A 233 3.92 -21.13 -7.47
CA ILE A 233 4.40 -19.77 -7.66
C ILE A 233 3.19 -18.85 -7.75
N THR A 234 2.87 -18.18 -6.65
CA THR A 234 1.67 -17.35 -6.51
C THR A 234 2.06 -15.92 -6.13
N PRO A 235 2.40 -15.05 -7.10
CA PRO A 235 2.77 -13.65 -6.82
C PRO A 235 1.62 -12.90 -6.16
N VAL A 236 1.87 -12.21 -5.03
CA VAL A 236 0.86 -11.46 -4.28
C VAL A 236 1.31 -10.02 -4.03
N GLY A 237 2.24 -9.81 -3.10
CA GLY A 237 2.77 -8.49 -2.76
C GLY A 237 3.85 -8.03 -3.73
N ILE A 238 3.91 -6.74 -3.98
CA ILE A 238 4.95 -6.12 -4.78
C ILE A 238 5.28 -4.72 -4.23
N ASN A 239 6.56 -4.39 -4.20
CA ASN A 239 7.04 -3.05 -3.91
C ASN A 239 8.36 -2.80 -4.66
N ILE A 240 8.65 -1.55 -4.96
CA ILE A 240 9.88 -1.14 -5.64
C ILE A 240 10.74 -0.34 -4.65
N ASN A 241 12.02 -0.70 -4.55
CA ASN A 241 12.96 0.03 -3.71
C ASN A 241 12.92 1.54 -4.01
N PRO A 242 13.00 2.43 -3.00
CA PRO A 242 13.03 3.89 -3.19
C PRO A 242 14.08 4.41 -4.17
N ASN A 243 15.11 3.63 -4.52
CA ASN A 243 16.05 3.96 -5.59
C ASN A 243 15.56 3.61 -7.02
N GLY A 244 14.38 2.99 -7.17
CA GLY A 244 13.77 2.63 -8.45
C GLY A 244 14.40 1.47 -9.21
N LYS A 245 15.41 0.77 -8.65
CA LYS A 245 16.19 -0.22 -9.40
C LYS A 245 15.75 -1.65 -9.24
N THR A 246 15.17 -2.00 -8.11
CA THR A 246 14.79 -3.37 -7.78
C THR A 246 13.33 -3.42 -7.32
N ALA A 247 12.54 -4.25 -7.97
CA ALA A 247 11.22 -4.65 -7.48
C ALA A 247 11.35 -5.94 -6.66
N TYR A 248 10.57 -6.01 -5.60
CA TYR A 248 10.48 -7.15 -4.69
C TYR A 248 9.07 -7.71 -4.77
N VAL A 249 8.97 -8.98 -5.15
CA VAL A 249 7.68 -9.67 -5.37
C VAL A 249 7.60 -10.88 -4.46
N THR A 250 6.58 -10.92 -3.59
CA THR A 250 6.30 -12.11 -2.79
C THR A 250 5.70 -13.19 -3.67
N LEU A 251 6.14 -14.43 -3.51
CA LEU A 251 5.66 -15.57 -4.28
C LEU A 251 4.85 -16.54 -3.41
N GLY A 252 3.92 -16.01 -2.62
CA GLY A 252 2.90 -16.72 -1.82
C GLY A 252 3.28 -18.12 -1.37
N HIS A 253 2.70 -19.13 -1.99
CA HIS A 253 2.91 -20.54 -1.64
C HIS A 253 4.33 -21.04 -1.93
N ALA A 254 5.10 -20.36 -2.76
CA ALA A 254 6.51 -20.65 -2.96
C ALA A 254 7.40 -20.30 -1.74
N ASN A 255 6.88 -19.54 -0.78
CA ASN A 255 7.61 -19.07 0.40
C ASN A 255 8.93 -18.37 0.02
N ARG A 256 8.85 -17.52 -1.01
CA ARG A 256 10.00 -16.82 -1.59
C ARG A 256 9.67 -15.35 -1.80
N LEU A 257 10.71 -14.56 -1.73
CA LEU A 257 10.73 -13.20 -2.25
C LEU A 257 11.60 -13.18 -3.50
N ALA A 258 11.06 -12.72 -4.61
CA ALA A 258 11.80 -12.55 -5.87
C ALA A 258 12.32 -11.11 -5.96
N LEU A 259 13.58 -10.95 -6.33
CA LEU A 259 14.22 -9.67 -6.61
C LEU A 259 14.32 -9.51 -8.13
N VAL A 260 13.67 -8.48 -8.66
CA VAL A 260 13.57 -8.21 -10.09
C VAL A 260 14.26 -6.89 -10.42
N ASP A 261 15.13 -6.90 -11.40
CA ASP A 261 15.72 -5.67 -11.94
C ASP A 261 14.66 -4.90 -12.73
N VAL A 262 14.37 -3.67 -12.32
CA VAL A 262 13.27 -2.86 -12.90
C VAL A 262 13.52 -2.52 -14.37
N ALA A 263 14.76 -2.20 -14.74
CA ALA A 263 15.10 -1.79 -16.11
C ALA A 263 15.02 -2.96 -17.09
N THR A 264 15.52 -4.14 -16.71
CA THR A 264 15.57 -5.32 -17.59
C THR A 264 14.40 -6.28 -17.41
N LYS A 265 13.62 -6.14 -16.32
CA LYS A 265 12.50 -7.02 -15.93
C LYS A 265 12.92 -8.47 -15.71
N LYS A 266 14.19 -8.68 -15.34
CA LYS A 266 14.75 -10.01 -15.08
C LYS A 266 14.83 -10.27 -13.59
N VAL A 267 14.43 -11.47 -13.19
CA VAL A 267 14.64 -11.96 -11.83
C VAL A 267 16.13 -12.21 -11.61
N ARG A 268 16.68 -11.59 -10.57
CA ARG A 268 18.11 -11.73 -10.21
C ARG A 268 18.35 -12.73 -9.09
N LYS A 269 17.42 -12.81 -8.14
CA LYS A 269 17.60 -13.55 -6.89
C LYS A 269 16.25 -13.97 -6.31
N TYR A 270 16.27 -15.06 -5.55
CA TYR A 270 15.18 -15.48 -4.68
C TYR A 270 15.70 -15.59 -3.25
N LEU A 271 14.95 -15.05 -2.31
CA LEU A 271 15.20 -15.22 -0.87
C LEU A 271 14.14 -16.14 -0.28
N VAL A 272 14.54 -16.98 0.66
CA VAL A 272 13.60 -17.79 1.46
C VAL A 272 13.04 -16.89 2.55
N VAL A 273 11.71 -16.90 2.70
CA VAL A 273 10.99 -16.16 3.73
C VAL A 273 10.01 -17.10 4.44
N GLY A 274 9.12 -16.58 5.28
CA GLY A 274 8.11 -17.39 5.96
C GLY A 274 7.07 -18.00 5.02
N VAL A 275 6.12 -18.73 5.60
CA VAL A 275 5.08 -19.45 4.85
C VAL A 275 4.02 -18.47 4.36
N ARG A 276 3.62 -18.62 3.09
CA ARG A 276 2.65 -17.77 2.41
C ARG A 276 3.05 -16.29 2.49
N ALA A 277 4.19 -15.95 1.91
CA ALA A 277 4.66 -14.58 1.79
C ALA A 277 3.60 -13.71 1.08
N TRP A 278 3.08 -12.71 1.77
CA TRP A 278 1.87 -11.98 1.34
C TRP A 278 2.16 -10.56 0.91
N ASN A 279 2.57 -9.71 1.82
CA ASN A 279 2.86 -8.32 1.54
C ASN A 279 4.34 -7.98 1.77
N VAL A 280 4.76 -6.84 1.24
CA VAL A 280 6.14 -6.37 1.32
C VAL A 280 6.17 -4.85 1.45
N GLU A 281 6.92 -4.34 2.45
CA GLU A 281 7.01 -2.91 2.75
C GLU A 281 8.45 -2.51 3.05
N PHE A 282 8.85 -1.30 2.63
CA PHE A 282 10.16 -0.72 2.93
C PHE A 282 10.11 0.20 4.14
N SER A 283 11.23 0.27 4.91
CA SER A 283 11.50 1.46 5.69
C SER A 283 11.69 2.67 4.77
N SER A 284 11.36 3.88 5.23
CA SER A 284 11.43 5.10 4.41
C SER A 284 12.83 5.36 3.86
N ASP A 285 13.87 4.96 4.59
CA ASP A 285 15.27 5.07 4.15
C ASP A 285 15.69 3.97 3.14
N GLY A 286 14.78 3.03 2.83
CA GLY A 286 15.00 1.94 1.87
C GLY A 286 16.01 0.89 2.29
N LYS A 287 16.51 0.90 3.56
CA LYS A 287 17.54 -0.06 4.01
C LYS A 287 16.98 -1.39 4.45
N ASN A 288 15.79 -1.35 5.06
CA ASN A 288 15.11 -2.56 5.52
C ASN A 288 13.85 -2.80 4.70
N LEU A 289 13.63 -4.07 4.41
CA LEU A 289 12.43 -4.56 3.75
C LEU A 289 11.76 -5.57 4.66
N PHE A 290 10.46 -5.45 4.83
CA PHE A 290 9.65 -6.32 5.68
C PHE A 290 8.73 -7.15 4.79
N VAL A 291 8.75 -8.47 4.96
CA VAL A 291 7.86 -9.41 4.27
C VAL A 291 6.90 -9.98 5.28
N VAL A 292 5.62 -9.75 5.08
CA VAL A 292 4.54 -10.31 5.89
C VAL A 292 4.25 -11.73 5.40
N ASN A 293 4.27 -12.71 6.31
CA ASN A 293 4.10 -14.11 6.01
C ASN A 293 2.82 -14.62 6.69
N SER A 294 1.70 -14.62 5.96
CA SER A 294 0.37 -14.91 6.52
C SER A 294 0.21 -16.35 7.00
N GLY A 295 0.95 -17.30 6.44
CA GLY A 295 0.82 -18.72 6.78
C GLY A 295 1.69 -19.18 7.94
N SER A 296 2.68 -18.40 8.35
CA SER A 296 3.55 -18.69 9.51
C SER A 296 3.40 -17.69 10.65
N ASP A 297 2.47 -16.73 10.54
CA ASP A 297 2.15 -15.74 11.58
C ASP A 297 3.40 -14.92 11.98
N ASP A 298 4.20 -14.52 11.00
CA ASP A 298 5.46 -13.83 11.23
C ASP A 298 5.79 -12.77 10.17
N VAL A 299 6.83 -11.97 10.45
CA VAL A 299 7.40 -11.01 9.51
C VAL A 299 8.88 -11.30 9.36
N THR A 300 9.36 -11.35 8.11
CA THR A 300 10.77 -11.49 7.78
C THR A 300 11.37 -10.13 7.43
N VAL A 301 12.44 -9.72 8.13
CA VAL A 301 13.21 -8.51 7.83
C VAL A 301 14.40 -8.84 6.95
N ILE A 302 14.60 -8.04 5.92
CA ILE A 302 15.65 -8.19 4.93
C ILE A 302 16.46 -6.89 4.87
N ASN A 303 17.78 -7.01 4.89
CA ASN A 303 18.67 -5.91 4.52
C ASN A 303 18.60 -5.73 3.00
N ALA A 304 18.06 -4.61 2.53
CA ALA A 304 17.82 -4.39 1.11
C ALA A 304 19.12 -4.15 0.31
N GLU A 305 20.16 -3.62 0.95
CA GLU A 305 21.46 -3.38 0.30
C GLU A 305 22.24 -4.69 0.13
N LYS A 306 22.29 -5.53 1.17
CA LYS A 306 22.97 -6.83 1.14
C LYS A 306 22.12 -7.93 0.50
N GLU A 307 20.81 -7.68 0.36
CA GLU A 307 19.84 -8.66 -0.10
C GLU A 307 19.87 -9.97 0.73
N GLU A 308 19.87 -9.83 2.05
CA GLU A 308 19.98 -10.92 3.00
C GLU A 308 18.92 -10.82 4.09
N VAL A 309 18.37 -11.96 4.51
CA VAL A 309 17.47 -12.04 5.65
C VAL A 309 18.23 -11.70 6.93
N ILE A 310 17.73 -10.74 7.70
CA ILE A 310 18.28 -10.34 8.99
C ILE A 310 17.67 -11.19 10.11
N LYS A 311 16.33 -11.22 10.17
CA LYS A 311 15.56 -11.82 11.26
C LYS A 311 14.16 -12.16 10.78
N THR A 312 13.54 -13.15 11.40
CA THR A 312 12.10 -13.39 11.34
C THR A 312 11.55 -13.33 12.77
N PHE A 313 10.43 -12.68 12.98
CA PHE A 313 9.81 -12.50 14.29
C PHE A 313 8.30 -12.73 14.22
N PRO A 314 7.69 -13.30 15.29
CA PRO A 314 6.25 -13.57 15.31
C PRO A 314 5.44 -12.29 15.47
N VAL A 315 4.21 -12.33 14.94
CA VAL A 315 3.17 -11.31 15.11
C VAL A 315 1.84 -11.99 15.44
N GLY A 316 0.70 -11.33 15.24
CA GLY A 316 -0.60 -11.99 15.37
C GLY A 316 -0.91 -12.94 14.22
N ARG A 317 -2.04 -13.66 14.34
CA ARG A 317 -2.42 -14.70 13.37
C ARG A 317 -2.89 -14.12 12.04
N TYR A 318 -2.38 -14.70 10.96
CA TYR A 318 -2.69 -14.37 9.58
C TYR A 318 -2.43 -12.89 9.28
N PRO A 319 -1.18 -12.42 9.45
CA PRO A 319 -0.83 -11.03 9.18
C PRO A 319 -1.03 -10.69 7.71
N HIS A 320 -1.53 -9.48 7.43
CA HIS A 320 -1.91 -9.05 6.08
C HIS A 320 -1.08 -7.88 5.57
N THR A 321 -1.07 -6.76 6.28
CA THR A 321 -0.36 -5.54 5.87
C THR A 321 0.54 -5.06 7.00
N LEU A 322 1.66 -4.44 6.62
CA LEU A 322 2.59 -3.79 7.54
C LEU A 322 2.78 -2.34 7.10
N ARG A 323 2.83 -1.43 8.07
CA ARG A 323 3.17 -0.01 7.87
C ARG A 323 4.16 0.46 8.94
N ILE A 324 5.00 1.42 8.57
CA ILE A 324 6.05 1.96 9.43
C ILE A 324 5.86 3.46 9.57
N ASP A 325 5.87 3.94 10.80
CA ASP A 325 5.83 5.35 11.13
C ASP A 325 7.26 5.92 11.20
N ASP A 326 7.94 6.05 10.05
CA ASP A 326 9.33 6.49 9.94
C ASP A 326 9.54 7.60 8.89
#